data_48332cf915273e897bb5b61f01e0c09c
#
_entry.id   48332cf915273e897bb5b61f01e0c09c
#
_cell.length_a   1.000
_cell.length_b   1.000
_cell.length_c   1.000
_cell.angle_alpha   90.00
_cell.angle_beta   90.00
_cell.angle_gamma   90.00
#
_symmetry.space_group_name_H-M   'P 1'
#
loop_
_entity.id
_entity.type
_entity.pdbx_description
1 polymer ?
#
loop_
_entity_poly.entity_id
_entity_poly.type
_entity_poly.pdbx_seq_one_letter_code
_entity_poly.pdbx_strand_id
1 'polypeptide(L)'
;MKTIPFIDLKAQYQALKDPIQNRIQKVLEHGLFILGPEVQELEKKLAEFTGCKHALACASGTDAQLMALMAWGVGPGDEGIVP
;
A
#
# COMPACT_ATOMS: atom_id res chain seq x y z
N MET A 1 -1.14 37.98 -11.11
CA MET A 1 -1.29 37.44 -9.74
C MET A 1 -1.25 35.93 -9.79
N LYS A 2 -0.41 35.32 -8.98
CA LYS A 2 -0.33 33.86 -8.88
C LYS A 2 -1.51 33.31 -8.09
N THR A 3 -2.24 32.37 -8.65
CA THR A 3 -3.28 31.65 -7.94
C THR A 3 -2.66 30.50 -7.15
N ILE A 4 -2.98 30.43 -5.87
CA ILE A 4 -2.50 29.34 -5.03
C ILE A 4 -3.62 28.30 -4.95
N PRO A 5 -3.42 27.07 -5.46
CA PRO A 5 -4.44 26.04 -5.38
C PRO A 5 -4.57 25.48 -3.96
N PHE A 6 -5.74 24.95 -3.63
CA PHE A 6 -5.97 24.27 -2.36
C PHE A 6 -5.13 22.99 -2.25
N ILE A 7 -5.03 22.24 -3.34
CA ILE A 7 -4.21 21.03 -3.46
C ILE A 7 -3.49 21.09 -4.79
N ASP A 8 -2.20 20.77 -4.79
CA ASP A 8 -1.39 20.72 -6.00
C ASP A 8 -0.80 19.31 -6.21
N LEU A 9 -1.64 18.41 -6.72
CA LEU A 9 -1.21 17.05 -7.04
C LEU A 9 -0.24 16.99 -8.21
N LYS A 10 -0.30 17.97 -9.13
CA LYS A 10 0.63 18.04 -10.25
C LYS A 10 2.07 18.27 -9.79
N ALA A 11 2.26 19.11 -8.78
CA ALA A 11 3.60 19.34 -8.22
C ALA A 11 4.18 18.07 -7.63
N GLN A 12 3.39 17.31 -6.90
CA GLN A 12 3.80 16.02 -6.35
C GLN A 12 4.17 15.04 -7.47
N TYR A 13 3.33 14.95 -8.49
CA TYR A 13 3.59 14.07 -9.64
C TYR A 13 4.87 14.46 -10.36
N GLN A 14 5.09 15.76 -10.61
CA GLN A 14 6.29 16.22 -11.31
C GLN A 14 7.58 15.87 -10.54
N ALA A 15 7.53 15.97 -9.23
CA ALA A 15 8.67 15.63 -8.38
C ALA A 15 9.00 14.12 -8.41
N LEU A 16 8.00 13.27 -8.56
CA LEU A 16 8.14 11.82 -8.48
C LEU A 16 7.98 11.11 -9.83
N LYS A 17 7.81 11.88 -10.91
CA LYS A 17 7.45 11.35 -12.23
C LYS A 17 8.42 10.28 -12.72
N ASP A 18 9.70 10.56 -12.76
CA ASP A 18 10.68 9.64 -13.35
C ASP A 18 10.77 8.33 -12.57
N PRO A 19 10.91 8.33 -11.24
CA PRO A 19 10.89 7.08 -10.48
C PRO A 19 9.59 6.27 -10.66
N ILE A 20 8.44 6.94 -10.67
CA ILE A 20 7.15 6.28 -10.83
C ILE A 20 7.05 5.61 -12.20
N GLN A 21 7.37 6.35 -13.27
CA GLN A 21 7.29 5.82 -14.62
C GLN A 21 8.26 4.65 -14.83
N ASN A 22 9.47 4.73 -14.30
CA ASN A 22 10.44 3.65 -14.39
C ASN A 22 9.95 2.39 -13.69
N ARG A 23 9.31 2.52 -12.54
CA ARG A 23 8.75 1.39 -11.81
C ARG A 23 7.57 0.76 -12.53
N ILE A 24 6.67 1.56 -13.08
CA ILE A 24 5.53 1.08 -13.87
C ILE A 24 6.03 0.32 -15.09
N GLN A 25 7.00 0.87 -15.80
CA GLN A 25 7.57 0.22 -16.99
C GLN A 25 8.19 -1.13 -16.64
N LYS A 26 8.91 -1.21 -15.53
CA LYS A 26 9.52 -2.43 -15.04
C LYS A 26 8.49 -3.53 -14.81
N VAL A 27 7.36 -3.19 -14.17
CA VAL A 27 6.25 -4.13 -13.92
C VAL A 27 5.65 -4.60 -15.24
N LEU A 28 5.43 -3.69 -16.18
CA LEU A 28 4.87 -4.03 -17.49
C LEU A 28 5.80 -4.95 -18.27
N GLU A 29 7.11 -4.78 -18.18
CA GLU A 29 8.08 -5.59 -18.89
C GLU A 29 8.16 -7.02 -18.35
N HIS A 30 8.18 -7.22 -17.03
CA HIS A 30 8.27 -8.58 -16.50
C HIS A 30 6.92 -9.30 -16.44
N GLY A 31 5.81 -8.56 -16.44
CA GLY A 31 4.47 -9.15 -16.50
C GLY A 31 4.00 -9.88 -15.23
N LEU A 32 4.73 -9.79 -14.14
CA LEU A 32 4.36 -10.44 -12.88
C LEU A 32 3.51 -9.49 -12.03
N PHE A 33 2.23 -9.36 -12.39
CA PHE A 33 1.34 -8.34 -11.84
C PHE A 33 0.76 -8.72 -10.48
N ILE A 34 0.58 -10.00 -10.20
CA ILE A 34 -0.01 -10.47 -8.95
C ILE A 34 1.10 -10.94 -8.03
N LEU A 35 1.20 -10.30 -6.85
CA LEU A 35 2.22 -10.62 -5.84
C LEU A 35 3.63 -10.70 -6.44
N GLY A 36 3.93 -9.75 -7.33
CA GLY A 36 5.23 -9.70 -7.99
C GLY A 36 6.35 -9.15 -7.08
N PRO A 37 7.56 -9.02 -7.62
CA PRO A 37 8.71 -8.57 -6.81
C PRO A 37 8.53 -7.18 -6.21
N GLU A 38 7.78 -6.30 -6.84
CA GLU A 38 7.51 -4.96 -6.32
C GLU A 38 6.66 -5.01 -5.05
N VAL A 39 5.72 -5.96 -4.95
CA VAL A 39 4.92 -6.15 -3.73
C VAL A 39 5.80 -6.60 -2.58
N GLN A 40 6.70 -7.54 -2.82
CA GLN A 40 7.64 -8.02 -1.80
C GLN A 40 8.58 -6.90 -1.34
N GLU A 41 9.07 -6.09 -2.26
CA GLU A 41 9.92 -4.94 -1.95
C GLU A 41 9.16 -3.91 -1.12
N LEU A 42 7.90 -3.64 -1.46
CA LEU A 42 7.05 -2.73 -0.69
C LEU A 42 6.83 -3.23 0.73
N GLU A 43 6.50 -4.51 0.88
CA GLU A 43 6.30 -5.12 2.20
C GLU A 43 7.55 -4.97 3.08
N LYS A 44 8.71 -5.24 2.52
CA LYS A 44 9.98 -5.09 3.23
C LYS A 44 10.22 -3.65 3.66
N LYS A 45 10.03 -2.70 2.74
CA LYS A 45 10.26 -1.28 3.02
C LYS A 45 9.27 -0.73 4.03
N LEU A 46 8.01 -1.15 3.97
CA LEU A 46 7.01 -0.74 4.96
C LEU A 46 7.31 -1.29 6.35
N ALA A 47 7.76 -2.53 6.44
CA ALA A 47 8.17 -3.11 7.72
C ALA A 47 9.34 -2.32 8.34
N GLU A 48 10.33 -1.97 7.53
CA GLU A 48 11.45 -1.15 7.98
C GLU A 48 11.01 0.26 8.39
N PHE A 49 10.16 0.90 7.59
CA PHE A 49 9.67 2.25 7.85
C PHE A 49 8.87 2.35 9.14
N THR A 50 8.02 1.36 9.41
CA THR A 50 7.15 1.34 10.60
C THR A 50 7.82 0.73 11.83
N GLY A 51 8.97 0.07 11.66
CA GLY A 51 9.65 -0.64 12.75
C GLY A 51 9.01 -1.96 13.12
N CYS A 52 8.11 -2.49 12.27
CA CYS A 52 7.47 -3.79 12.47
C CYS A 52 8.34 -4.91 11.91
N LYS A 53 8.14 -6.13 12.42
CA LYS A 53 8.85 -7.31 11.90
C LYS A 53 8.37 -7.72 10.53
N HIS A 54 7.07 -7.57 10.28
CA HIS A 54 6.43 -8.01 9.05
C HIS A 54 5.45 -6.96 8.53
N ALA A 55 5.31 -6.91 7.22
CA ALA A 55 4.26 -6.19 6.52
C ALA A 55 3.70 -7.12 5.47
N LEU A 56 2.39 -7.20 5.36
CA LEU A 56 1.71 -8.09 4.43
C LEU A 56 0.72 -7.28 3.59
N ALA A 57 0.90 -7.30 2.28
CA ALA A 57 0.00 -6.64 1.36
C ALA A 57 -1.25 -7.49 1.11
N CYS A 58 -2.38 -6.83 0.93
CA CYS A 58 -3.66 -7.46 0.65
C CYS A 58 -4.46 -6.61 -0.34
N ALA A 59 -5.62 -7.10 -0.77
CA ALA A 59 -6.38 -6.48 -1.84
C ALA A 59 -7.04 -5.15 -1.45
N SER A 60 -7.38 -4.97 -0.18
CA SER A 60 -8.10 -3.78 0.28
C SER A 60 -7.94 -3.59 1.78
N GLY A 61 -8.34 -2.41 2.28
CA GLY A 61 -8.39 -2.14 3.71
C GLY A 61 -9.38 -3.05 4.44
N THR A 62 -10.51 -3.37 3.81
CA THR A 62 -11.49 -4.31 4.35
C THR A 62 -10.87 -5.70 4.55
N ASP A 63 -10.16 -6.19 3.53
CA ASP A 63 -9.46 -7.48 3.62
C ASP A 63 -8.38 -7.46 4.68
N ALA A 64 -7.66 -6.36 4.84
CA ALA A 64 -6.63 -6.22 5.86
C ALA A 64 -7.22 -6.39 7.27
N GLN A 65 -8.36 -5.76 7.55
CA GLN A 65 -9.04 -5.90 8.84
C GLN A 65 -9.57 -7.31 9.03
N LEU A 66 -10.17 -7.89 8.00
CA LEU A 66 -10.68 -9.26 8.05
C LEU A 66 -9.56 -10.26 8.33
N MET A 67 -8.43 -10.14 7.66
CA MET A 67 -7.28 -11.03 7.87
C MET A 67 -6.75 -10.95 9.30
N ALA A 68 -6.68 -9.75 9.89
CA ALA A 68 -6.27 -9.58 11.27
C ALA A 68 -7.23 -10.28 12.25
N LEU A 69 -8.54 -10.12 12.03
CA LEU A 69 -9.55 -10.76 12.86
C LEU A 69 -9.50 -12.30 12.73
N MET A 70 -9.29 -12.79 11.52
CA MET A 70 -9.12 -14.24 11.29
C MET A 70 -7.88 -14.78 12.01
N ALA A 71 -6.77 -14.04 11.95
CA ALA A 71 -5.53 -14.45 12.62
C ALA A 71 -5.68 -14.53 14.14
N TRP A 72 -6.54 -13.67 14.71
CA TRP A 72 -6.84 -13.70 16.15
C TRP A 72 -7.88 -14.73 16.55
N GLY A 73 -8.49 -15.40 15.58
CA GLY A 73 -9.52 -16.40 15.85
C GLY A 73 -10.89 -15.82 16.26
N VAL A 74 -11.14 -14.54 15.92
CA VAL A 74 -12.43 -13.90 16.20
C VAL A 74 -13.53 -14.53 15.34
N GLY A 75 -14.66 -14.83 15.94
CA GLY A 75 -15.78 -15.48 15.25
C GLY A 75 -17.12 -15.22 15.94
N PRO A 76 -18.14 -16.01 15.59
CA PRO A 76 -19.48 -15.83 16.16
C PRO A 76 -19.46 -15.85 17.69
N GLY A 77 -20.13 -14.87 18.30
CA GLY A 77 -20.18 -14.68 19.76
C GLY A 77 -19.15 -13.69 20.28
N ASP A 78 -18.19 -13.29 19.50
CA ASP A 78 -17.22 -12.26 19.85
C ASP A 78 -17.79 -10.87 19.53
N GLU A 79 -17.35 -9.88 20.31
CA GLU A 79 -17.80 -8.50 20.16
C GLU A 79 -16.62 -7.56 19.89
N GLY A 80 -16.87 -6.51 19.10
CA GLY A 80 -15.89 -5.48 18.80
C GLY A 80 -16.52 -4.11 18.85
N ILE A 81 -15.75 -3.12 19.29
CA ILE A 81 -16.17 -1.72 19.30
C ILE A 81 -15.44 -1.00 18.16
N VAL A 82 -16.20 -0.38 17.27
CA VAL A 82 -15.67 0.32 16.09
C VAL A 82 -16.24 1.73 16.00
N PRO A 83 -15.51 2.67 15.37
CA PRO A 83 -16.02 4.02 15.14
C PRO A 83 -17.19 4.04 14.16
#